data_7a5221ec9c7958add97512b47708d4d9
#
_entry.id   7a5221ec9c7958add97512b47708d4d9
#
_cell.length_a   1.000
_cell.length_b   1.000
_cell.length_c   1.000
_cell.angle_alpha   90.00
_cell.angle_beta   90.00
_cell.angle_gamma   90.00
#
_symmetry.space_group_name_H-M   'P 1'
#
loop_
_entity.id
_entity.type
_entity.pdbx_description
1 polymer ?
#
loop_
_entity_poly.entity_id
_entity_poly.type
_entity_poly.pdbx_seq_one_letter_code
_entity_poly.pdbx_strand_id
1 'polypeptide(L)'
;FVRTVPGNGGLVVADDEPALERVLAQGCWSPVERFGQRDGSDWRFALDPEDSRVFTVMAGGEQQMVHWAMSGRHNAANGVAALAAAHRLGVSLADGCRALSTFAAPKRRQEVRGEVAGIQVLDDFAHHPTAIALTLEGLHQDRHGGRLLAIIEPRSNTMRQGTMKSRLA
;
A
#
# COMPACT_ATOMS: atom_id res chain seq x y z
N PHE A 1 21.62 0.64 3.44
CA PHE A 1 20.62 0.14 4.40
C PHE A 1 20.62 -1.39 4.47
N VAL A 2 20.35 -2.12 3.38
CA VAL A 2 20.23 -3.61 3.40
C VAL A 2 21.43 -4.29 4.07
N ARG A 3 22.64 -3.81 3.81
CA ARG A 3 23.88 -4.39 4.36
C ARG A 3 24.12 -4.06 5.85
N THR A 4 23.34 -3.16 6.44
CA THR A 4 23.44 -2.83 7.87
C THR A 4 22.47 -3.63 8.72
N VAL A 5 21.55 -4.38 8.11
CA VAL A 5 20.65 -5.27 8.81
C VAL A 5 21.43 -6.53 9.24
N PRO A 6 21.48 -6.87 10.53
CA PRO A 6 22.24 -8.02 11.01
C PRO A 6 21.64 -9.35 10.54
N GLY A 7 22.44 -10.42 10.51
CA GLY A 7 21.99 -11.73 10.01
C GLY A 7 20.82 -12.34 10.79
N ASN A 8 20.61 -11.93 12.04
CA ASN A 8 19.44 -12.32 12.86
C ASN A 8 18.24 -11.37 12.70
N GLY A 9 18.39 -10.31 11.91
CA GLY A 9 17.30 -9.44 11.53
C GLY A 9 16.48 -10.01 10.37
N GLY A 10 15.70 -9.17 9.68
CA GLY A 10 14.95 -9.59 8.51
C GLY A 10 14.50 -8.40 7.69
N LEU A 11 14.21 -8.68 6.44
CA LEU A 11 13.73 -7.72 5.46
C LEU A 11 12.38 -8.16 4.92
N VAL A 12 11.45 -7.23 4.85
CA VAL A 12 10.15 -7.39 4.17
C VAL A 12 10.23 -6.57 2.88
N VAL A 13 10.09 -7.23 1.73
CA VAL A 13 10.40 -6.66 0.43
C VAL A 13 9.26 -6.90 -0.56
N ALA A 14 8.83 -5.85 -1.27
CA ALA A 14 7.85 -6.00 -2.35
C ALA A 14 8.40 -6.89 -3.48
N ASP A 15 7.57 -7.79 -4.00
CA ASP A 15 7.96 -8.82 -4.98
C ASP A 15 7.95 -8.33 -6.44
N ASP A 16 7.37 -7.16 -6.71
CA ASP A 16 7.17 -6.62 -8.06
C ASP A 16 8.08 -5.43 -8.40
N GLU A 17 9.11 -5.16 -7.56
CA GLU A 17 10.01 -4.02 -7.72
C GLU A 17 11.42 -4.42 -8.19
N PRO A 18 11.70 -4.38 -9.50
CA PRO A 18 13.03 -4.75 -10.02
C PRO A 18 14.18 -3.92 -9.44
N ALA A 19 13.90 -2.71 -8.96
CA ALA A 19 14.88 -1.88 -8.30
C ALA A 19 15.35 -2.49 -6.98
N LEU A 20 14.44 -3.10 -6.20
CA LEU A 20 14.75 -3.77 -4.95
C LEU A 20 15.57 -5.04 -5.20
N GLU A 21 15.26 -5.80 -6.25
CA GLU A 21 16.06 -6.97 -6.64
C GLU A 21 17.51 -6.59 -6.94
N ARG A 22 17.74 -5.49 -7.67
CA ARG A 22 19.10 -5.00 -7.93
C ARG A 22 19.83 -4.59 -6.66
N VAL A 23 19.12 -4.06 -5.67
CA VAL A 23 19.69 -3.71 -4.36
C VAL A 23 20.07 -4.96 -3.59
N LEU A 24 19.19 -5.96 -3.52
CA LEU A 24 19.44 -7.23 -2.83
C LEU A 24 20.61 -7.99 -3.48
N ALA A 25 20.71 -8.00 -4.80
CA ALA A 25 21.79 -8.64 -5.55
C ALA A 25 23.19 -8.05 -5.25
N GLN A 26 23.26 -6.82 -4.74
CA GLN A 26 24.53 -6.22 -4.31
C GLN A 26 25.05 -6.78 -2.98
N GLY A 27 24.27 -7.62 -2.30
CA GLY A 27 24.61 -8.29 -1.04
C GLY A 27 23.54 -8.08 0.03
N CYS A 28 22.94 -9.19 0.45
CA CYS A 28 21.97 -9.26 1.54
C CYS A 28 22.33 -10.47 2.41
N TRP A 29 22.51 -10.24 3.70
CA TRP A 29 22.89 -11.28 4.68
C TRP A 29 21.74 -11.67 5.62
N SER A 30 20.65 -10.90 5.57
CA SER A 30 19.48 -11.13 6.42
C SER A 30 18.42 -11.92 5.64
N PRO A 31 17.62 -12.74 6.30
CA PRO A 31 16.44 -13.37 5.70
C PRO A 31 15.52 -12.33 5.05
N VAL A 32 15.02 -12.65 3.86
CA VAL A 32 14.10 -11.81 3.08
C VAL A 32 12.76 -12.51 3.00
N GLU A 33 11.70 -11.83 3.41
CA GLU A 33 10.31 -12.22 3.17
C GLU A 33 9.72 -11.31 2.11
N ARG A 34 9.07 -11.90 1.11
CA ARG A 34 8.49 -11.18 -0.01
C ARG A 34 7.00 -11.02 0.17
N PHE A 35 6.49 -9.81 -0.14
CA PHE A 35 5.07 -9.56 -0.13
C PHE A 35 4.59 -9.02 -1.48
N GLY A 36 3.39 -9.42 -1.88
CA GLY A 36 2.77 -8.94 -3.11
C GLY A 36 1.60 -9.78 -3.57
N GLN A 37 1.32 -9.74 -4.86
CA GLN A 37 0.21 -10.46 -5.46
C GLN A 37 0.65 -11.69 -6.28
N ARG A 38 1.95 -11.91 -6.43
CA ARG A 38 2.50 -13.01 -7.23
C ARG A 38 2.37 -14.34 -6.48
N ASP A 39 2.18 -15.41 -7.26
CA ASP A 39 2.32 -16.74 -6.73
C ASP A 39 3.78 -16.97 -6.28
N GLY A 40 3.94 -17.52 -5.07
CA GLY A 40 5.27 -17.74 -4.48
C GLY A 40 5.75 -16.62 -3.57
N SER A 41 5.01 -15.52 -3.39
CA SER A 41 5.29 -14.57 -2.32
C SER A 41 5.01 -15.17 -0.95
N ASP A 42 5.88 -14.91 0.04
CA ASP A 42 5.70 -15.39 1.43
C ASP A 42 4.43 -14.80 2.05
N TRP A 43 4.14 -13.54 1.70
CA TRP A 43 2.95 -12.78 2.09
C TRP A 43 2.19 -12.36 0.85
N ARG A 44 1.23 -13.17 0.46
CA ARG A 44 0.41 -12.88 -0.71
C ARG A 44 -0.88 -12.18 -0.31
N PHE A 45 -1.35 -11.25 -1.15
CA PHE A 45 -2.68 -10.67 -0.99
C PHE A 45 -3.46 -10.61 -2.29
N ALA A 46 -4.77 -10.64 -2.17
CA ALA A 46 -5.71 -10.46 -3.28
C ALA A 46 -6.78 -9.46 -2.86
N LEU A 47 -7.01 -8.43 -3.68
CA LEU A 47 -8.10 -7.48 -3.48
C LEU A 47 -9.43 -8.13 -3.84
N ASP A 48 -10.48 -7.72 -3.16
CA ASP A 48 -11.84 -7.96 -3.61
C ASP A 48 -12.08 -7.19 -4.92
N PRO A 49 -12.69 -7.80 -5.94
CA PRO A 49 -12.89 -7.15 -7.23
C PRO A 49 -13.92 -6.01 -7.20
N GLU A 50 -14.81 -5.99 -6.19
CA GLU A 50 -15.89 -5.01 -6.07
C GLU A 50 -15.61 -3.91 -5.05
N ASP A 51 -14.74 -4.18 -4.05
CA ASP A 51 -14.39 -3.22 -3.00
C ASP A 51 -12.89 -3.27 -2.68
N SER A 52 -12.14 -2.29 -3.13
CA SER A 52 -10.69 -2.24 -2.93
C SER A 52 -10.25 -1.99 -1.47
N ARG A 53 -11.19 -1.80 -0.56
CA ARG A 53 -10.97 -1.75 0.90
C ARG A 53 -10.99 -3.13 1.55
N VAL A 54 -11.39 -4.15 0.79
CA VAL A 54 -11.42 -5.55 1.21
C VAL A 54 -10.31 -6.32 0.52
N PHE A 55 -9.52 -7.04 1.27
CA PHE A 55 -8.50 -7.91 0.70
C PHE A 55 -8.24 -9.12 1.59
N THR A 56 -7.81 -10.19 0.94
CA THR A 56 -7.41 -11.43 1.61
C THR A 56 -5.89 -11.49 1.70
N VAL A 57 -5.36 -11.80 2.87
CA VAL A 57 -3.94 -12.04 3.12
C VAL A 57 -3.71 -13.53 3.29
N MET A 58 -2.69 -14.06 2.64
CA MET A 58 -2.28 -15.46 2.69
C MET A 58 -0.79 -15.51 3.10
N ALA A 59 -0.47 -16.21 4.17
CA ALA A 59 0.91 -16.39 4.65
C ALA A 59 1.02 -17.67 5.50
N GLY A 60 2.10 -18.44 5.35
CA GLY A 60 2.37 -19.63 6.17
C GLY A 60 1.29 -20.70 6.12
N GLY A 61 0.50 -20.76 5.04
CA GLY A 61 -0.64 -21.69 4.90
C GLY A 61 -1.94 -21.19 5.56
N GLU A 62 -1.92 -20.04 6.22
CA GLU A 62 -3.09 -19.38 6.77
C GLU A 62 -3.65 -18.35 5.80
N GLN A 63 -4.94 -18.05 5.95
CA GLN A 63 -5.64 -17.03 5.17
C GLN A 63 -6.56 -16.21 6.07
N GLN A 64 -6.51 -14.89 5.94
CA GLN A 64 -7.36 -13.97 6.69
C GLN A 64 -7.88 -12.86 5.77
N MET A 65 -9.12 -12.46 5.99
CA MET A 65 -9.74 -11.33 5.30
C MET A 65 -9.59 -10.05 6.13
N VAL A 66 -9.27 -8.95 5.47
CA VAL A 66 -9.15 -7.62 6.08
C VAL A 66 -10.16 -6.69 5.42
N HIS A 67 -10.94 -6.00 6.25
CA HIS A 67 -11.77 -4.87 5.84
C HIS A 67 -11.13 -3.61 6.41
N TRP A 68 -10.66 -2.73 5.54
CA TRP A 68 -9.92 -1.55 5.97
C TRP A 68 -10.53 -0.27 5.41
N ALA A 69 -10.43 0.84 6.13
CA ALA A 69 -10.97 2.13 5.68
C ALA A 69 -10.21 2.75 4.50
N MET A 70 -9.00 2.28 4.21
CA MET A 70 -8.16 2.78 3.12
C MET A 70 -8.32 1.92 1.87
N SER A 71 -8.61 2.54 0.75
CA SER A 71 -8.82 1.87 -0.53
C SER A 71 -7.56 1.74 -1.37
N GLY A 72 -7.60 0.79 -2.29
CA GLY A 72 -6.62 0.63 -3.35
C GLY A 72 -5.45 -0.30 -3.05
N ARG A 73 -4.92 -0.88 -4.12
CA ARG A 73 -3.84 -1.89 -4.08
C ARG A 73 -2.61 -1.45 -3.26
N HIS A 74 -2.23 -0.19 -3.38
CA HIS A 74 -1.04 0.30 -2.66
C HIS A 74 -1.23 0.34 -1.14
N ASN A 75 -2.45 0.63 -0.66
CA ASN A 75 -2.76 0.59 0.76
C ASN A 75 -2.80 -0.85 1.26
N ALA A 76 -3.44 -1.77 0.53
CA ALA A 76 -3.39 -3.20 0.85
C ALA A 76 -1.94 -3.71 0.94
N ALA A 77 -1.09 -3.36 -0.03
CA ALA A 77 0.34 -3.71 -0.02
C ALA A 77 1.07 -3.15 1.22
N ASN A 78 0.82 -1.89 1.59
CA ASN A 78 1.38 -1.29 2.81
C ASN A 78 0.90 -2.02 4.07
N GLY A 79 -0.38 -2.39 4.12
CA GLY A 79 -0.96 -3.19 5.21
C GLY A 79 -0.27 -4.55 5.34
N VAL A 80 -0.10 -5.27 4.23
CA VAL A 80 0.56 -6.58 4.21
C VAL A 80 2.03 -6.49 4.62
N ALA A 81 2.74 -5.45 4.18
CA ALA A 81 4.12 -5.21 4.64
C ALA A 81 4.18 -4.98 6.16
N ALA A 82 3.22 -4.26 6.73
CA ALA A 82 3.13 -4.05 8.18
C ALA A 82 2.79 -5.36 8.93
N LEU A 83 1.88 -6.18 8.37
CA LEU A 83 1.55 -7.50 8.92
C LEU A 83 2.77 -8.43 8.94
N ALA A 84 3.52 -8.50 7.85
CA ALA A 84 4.75 -9.28 7.75
C ALA A 84 5.79 -8.82 8.79
N ALA A 85 5.98 -7.51 8.91
CA ALA A 85 6.90 -6.98 9.93
C ALA A 85 6.45 -7.28 11.37
N ALA A 86 5.15 -7.16 11.66
CA ALA A 86 4.61 -7.48 12.99
C ALA A 86 4.70 -8.98 13.32
N HIS A 87 4.47 -9.84 12.32
CA HIS A 87 4.58 -11.28 12.46
C HIS A 87 5.99 -11.73 12.86
N ARG A 88 7.02 -11.10 12.31
CA ARG A 88 8.41 -11.34 12.72
C ARG A 88 8.67 -11.02 14.20
N LEU A 89 7.84 -10.21 14.82
CA LEU A 89 7.86 -9.87 16.24
C LEU A 89 6.91 -10.74 17.08
N GLY A 90 6.33 -11.80 16.49
CA GLY A 90 5.48 -12.77 17.18
C GLY A 90 3.98 -12.45 17.16
N VAL A 91 3.52 -11.47 16.38
CA VAL A 91 2.08 -11.20 16.21
C VAL A 91 1.50 -12.24 15.25
N SER A 92 0.42 -12.91 15.63
CA SER A 92 -0.28 -13.85 14.75
C SER A 92 -0.91 -13.14 13.54
N LEU A 93 -1.09 -13.87 12.42
CA LEU A 93 -1.78 -13.32 11.25
C LEU A 93 -3.18 -12.82 11.60
N ALA A 94 -3.93 -13.59 12.41
CA ALA A 94 -5.30 -13.23 12.82
C ALA A 94 -5.33 -11.94 13.66
N ASP A 95 -4.43 -11.81 14.64
CA ASP A 95 -4.36 -10.61 15.49
C ASP A 95 -3.92 -9.38 14.69
N GLY A 96 -2.93 -9.54 13.82
CA GLY A 96 -2.47 -8.48 12.93
C GLY A 96 -3.58 -7.98 11.99
N CYS A 97 -4.30 -8.89 11.34
CA CYS A 97 -5.41 -8.55 10.44
C CYS A 97 -6.55 -7.84 11.19
N ARG A 98 -6.89 -8.30 12.40
CA ARG A 98 -7.88 -7.65 13.26
C ARG A 98 -7.44 -6.24 13.65
N ALA A 99 -6.19 -6.05 14.05
CA ALA A 99 -5.64 -4.74 14.37
C ALA A 99 -5.64 -3.80 13.15
N LEU A 100 -5.25 -4.31 11.98
CA LEU A 100 -5.25 -3.53 10.75
C LEU A 100 -6.66 -3.07 10.35
N SER A 101 -7.67 -3.92 10.52
CA SER A 101 -9.07 -3.58 10.23
C SER A 101 -9.62 -2.42 11.08
N THR A 102 -9.04 -2.21 12.27
CA THR A 102 -9.41 -1.11 13.17
C THR A 102 -8.46 0.08 13.12
N PHE A 103 -7.37 -0.04 12.34
CA PHE A 103 -6.35 1.01 12.26
C PHE A 103 -6.90 2.22 11.50
N ALA A 104 -6.93 3.36 12.19
CA ALA A 104 -7.32 4.62 11.58
C ALA A 104 -6.19 5.18 10.69
N ALA A 105 -6.54 5.57 9.48
CA ALA A 105 -5.59 6.18 8.56
C ALA A 105 -4.97 7.46 9.15
N PRO A 106 -3.68 7.72 8.91
CA PRO A 106 -3.09 9.01 9.23
C PRO A 106 -3.81 10.14 8.48
N LYS A 107 -3.80 11.34 9.05
CA LYS A 107 -4.34 12.53 8.38
C LYS A 107 -3.79 12.66 6.97
N ARG A 108 -4.64 13.11 6.04
CA ARG A 108 -4.29 13.31 4.63
C ARG A 108 -3.89 12.02 3.90
N ARG A 109 -4.48 10.89 4.28
CA ARG A 109 -4.40 9.60 3.57
C ARG A 109 -5.83 9.15 3.27
N GLN A 110 -6.37 9.58 2.14
CA GLN A 110 -7.79 9.41 1.77
C GLN A 110 -8.74 9.90 2.88
N GLU A 111 -8.34 10.96 3.59
CA GLU A 111 -9.09 11.50 4.72
C GLU A 111 -10.39 12.13 4.24
N VAL A 112 -11.53 11.63 4.71
CA VAL A 112 -12.84 12.24 4.43
C VAL A 112 -12.94 13.57 5.17
N ARG A 113 -12.99 14.68 4.44
CA ARG A 113 -13.13 16.03 4.98
C ARG A 113 -14.58 16.45 5.17
N GLY A 114 -15.46 15.80 4.46
CA GLY A 114 -16.90 16.03 4.57
C GLY A 114 -17.67 15.45 3.38
N GLU A 115 -18.98 15.48 3.53
CA GLU A 115 -19.92 15.09 2.49
C GLU A 115 -21.05 16.10 2.41
N VAL A 116 -21.32 16.63 1.21
CA VAL A 116 -22.41 17.60 0.97
C VAL A 116 -23.14 17.25 -0.31
N ALA A 117 -24.44 17.09 -0.23
CA ALA A 117 -25.31 16.76 -1.36
C ALA A 117 -24.85 15.51 -2.17
N GLY A 118 -24.35 14.49 -1.47
CA GLY A 118 -23.83 13.26 -2.07
C GLY A 118 -22.42 13.41 -2.70
N ILE A 119 -21.76 14.56 -2.51
CA ILE A 119 -20.39 14.79 -2.94
C ILE A 119 -19.47 14.59 -1.73
N GLN A 120 -18.64 13.55 -1.78
CA GLN A 120 -17.61 13.30 -0.77
C GLN A 120 -16.34 14.05 -1.13
N VAL A 121 -15.76 14.77 -0.16
CA VAL A 121 -14.50 15.49 -0.30
C VAL A 121 -13.41 14.74 0.46
N LEU A 122 -12.35 14.35 -0.26
CA LEU A 122 -11.21 13.60 0.28
C LEU A 122 -9.94 14.48 0.23
N ASP A 123 -9.11 14.41 1.26
CA ASP A 123 -7.76 14.99 1.29
C ASP A 123 -6.72 13.87 1.29
N ASP A 124 -5.80 13.91 0.31
CA ASP A 124 -4.70 12.96 0.21
C ASP A 124 -3.35 13.67 0.03
N PHE A 125 -2.32 13.11 0.61
CA PHE A 125 -0.96 13.66 0.55
C PHE A 125 -0.15 13.17 -0.67
N ALA A 126 -0.74 12.43 -1.57
CA ALA A 126 -0.06 11.98 -2.78
C ALA A 126 0.52 13.19 -3.54
N HIS A 127 1.83 13.21 -3.72
CA HIS A 127 2.57 14.31 -4.35
C HIS A 127 3.59 13.85 -5.39
N HIS A 128 3.59 12.56 -5.73
CA HIS A 128 4.37 11.95 -6.81
C HIS A 128 3.41 11.34 -7.83
N PRO A 129 3.68 11.41 -9.16
CA PRO A 129 2.77 10.91 -10.18
C PRO A 129 2.28 9.47 -9.93
N THR A 130 3.18 8.57 -9.54
CA THR A 130 2.82 7.18 -9.22
C THR A 130 1.85 7.09 -8.03
N ALA A 131 2.10 7.85 -6.96
CA ALA A 131 1.21 7.85 -5.79
C ALA A 131 -0.17 8.43 -6.15
N ILE A 132 -0.21 9.52 -6.93
CA ILE A 132 -1.45 10.13 -7.41
C ILE A 132 -2.23 9.12 -8.26
N ALA A 133 -1.58 8.46 -9.22
CA ALA A 133 -2.22 7.46 -10.08
C ALA A 133 -2.82 6.31 -9.27
N LEU A 134 -2.07 5.75 -8.31
CA LEU A 134 -2.54 4.65 -7.46
C LEU A 134 -3.70 5.06 -6.55
N THR A 135 -3.66 6.28 -6.00
CA THR A 135 -4.78 6.82 -5.20
C THR A 135 -6.04 6.99 -6.07
N LEU A 136 -5.90 7.57 -7.26
CA LEU A 136 -7.02 7.76 -8.18
C LEU A 136 -7.58 6.44 -8.69
N GLU A 137 -6.73 5.44 -8.97
CA GLU A 137 -7.15 4.09 -9.36
C GLU A 137 -8.01 3.44 -8.28
N GLY A 138 -7.56 3.44 -7.01
CA GLY A 138 -8.34 2.90 -5.89
C GLY A 138 -9.69 3.60 -5.73
N LEU A 139 -9.70 4.93 -5.70
CA LEU A 139 -10.93 5.72 -5.59
C LEU A 139 -11.86 5.53 -6.78
N HIS A 140 -11.32 5.28 -7.98
CA HIS A 140 -12.10 5.01 -9.17
C HIS A 140 -12.83 3.66 -9.08
N GLN A 141 -12.19 2.63 -8.53
CA GLN A 141 -12.82 1.33 -8.29
C GLN A 141 -13.98 1.44 -7.30
N ASP A 142 -13.81 2.22 -6.22
CA ASP A 142 -14.78 2.32 -5.14
C ASP A 142 -15.92 3.33 -5.39
N ARG A 143 -15.93 4.04 -6.51
CA ARG A 143 -16.87 5.16 -6.75
C ARG A 143 -18.33 4.81 -7.05
N HIS A 144 -18.71 3.53 -7.12
CA HIS A 144 -20.09 3.06 -7.38
C HIS A 144 -20.85 3.83 -8.48
N GLY A 145 -20.16 4.14 -9.60
CA GLY A 145 -20.74 4.84 -10.74
C GLY A 145 -20.68 6.39 -10.69
N GLY A 146 -20.25 6.99 -9.58
CA GLY A 146 -20.06 8.43 -9.44
C GLY A 146 -18.90 8.98 -10.28
N ARG A 147 -18.84 10.31 -10.46
CA ARG A 147 -17.74 11.00 -11.10
C ARG A 147 -16.63 11.30 -10.08
N LEU A 148 -15.38 11.00 -10.42
CA LEU A 148 -14.20 11.39 -9.66
C LEU A 148 -13.64 12.70 -10.23
N LEU A 149 -13.47 13.72 -9.39
CA LEU A 149 -12.79 14.97 -9.71
C LEU A 149 -11.53 15.09 -8.87
N ALA A 150 -10.35 15.12 -9.51
CA ALA A 150 -9.08 15.31 -8.86
C ALA A 150 -8.61 16.76 -8.97
N ILE A 151 -8.26 17.37 -7.82
CA ILE A 151 -7.63 18.69 -7.76
C ILE A 151 -6.21 18.48 -7.23
N ILE A 152 -5.20 18.82 -8.03
CA ILE A 152 -3.80 18.53 -7.73
C ILE A 152 -3.03 19.85 -7.61
N GLU A 153 -2.31 20.01 -6.48
CA GLU A 153 -1.38 21.11 -6.26
C GLU A 153 0.07 20.59 -6.25
N PRO A 154 0.87 20.87 -7.29
CA PRO A 154 2.27 20.44 -7.34
C PRO A 154 3.13 21.21 -6.34
N ARG A 155 3.50 20.60 -5.21
CA ARG A 155 4.31 21.24 -4.14
C ARG A 155 5.73 20.73 -4.04
N SER A 156 6.02 19.48 -4.42
CA SER A 156 7.39 18.94 -4.33
C SER A 156 8.33 19.64 -5.31
N ASN A 157 9.60 19.72 -4.96
CA ASN A 157 10.61 20.36 -5.83
C ASN A 157 10.66 19.73 -7.21
N THR A 158 10.61 18.41 -7.32
CA THR A 158 10.59 17.67 -8.59
C THR A 158 9.35 17.97 -9.43
N MET A 159 8.20 18.12 -8.79
CA MET A 159 6.95 18.50 -9.46
C MET A 159 6.99 19.95 -9.95
N ARG A 160 7.49 20.88 -9.12
CA ARG A 160 7.63 22.32 -9.47
C ARG A 160 8.65 22.55 -10.58
N GLN A 161 9.70 21.76 -10.65
CA GLN A 161 10.72 21.83 -11.72
C GLN A 161 10.23 21.24 -13.06
N GLY A 162 9.02 20.66 -13.09
CA GLY A 162 8.45 20.11 -14.31
C GLY A 162 9.08 18.79 -14.79
N THR A 163 10.01 18.20 -14.02
CA THR A 163 10.68 16.94 -14.36
C THR A 163 9.71 15.76 -14.52
N MET A 164 8.52 15.86 -13.91
CA MET A 164 7.47 14.83 -13.96
C MET A 164 6.26 15.24 -14.79
N LYS A 165 6.34 16.34 -15.55
CA LYS A 165 5.20 16.90 -16.30
C LYS A 165 4.56 15.89 -17.26
N SER A 166 5.37 15.14 -18.00
CA SER A 166 4.89 14.13 -18.95
C SER A 166 4.21 12.92 -18.30
N ARG A 167 4.31 12.77 -16.99
CA ARG A 167 3.69 11.66 -16.22
C ARG A 167 2.42 12.08 -15.48
N LEU A 168 2.05 13.36 -15.57
CA LEU A 168 0.84 13.93 -14.97
C LEU A 168 -0.25 14.24 -16.00
N ALA A 169 0.06 14.13 -17.30
CA ALA A 169 -0.86 14.36 -18.40
C ALA A 169 -1.69 13.13 -18.74
#